data_c0d5eb9508d896644c7020d7a5576b2b
#
_entry.id   c0d5eb9508d896644c7020d7a5576b2b
#
_cell.length_a   1.000
_cell.length_b   1.000
_cell.length_c   1.000
_cell.angle_alpha   90.00
_cell.angle_beta   90.00
_cell.angle_gamma   90.00
#
_symmetry.space_group_name_H-M   'P 1'
#
loop_
_entity.id
_entity.type
_entity.pdbx_description
1 polymer ?
#
loop_
_entity_poly.entity_id
_entity_poly.type
_entity_poly.pdbx_seq_one_letter_code
_entity_poly.pdbx_strand_id
1 'polypeptide(L)'
;MKRIVTRAVPGALLAILAFAAPAHAAPVNAQQARDTCLDYLLQTIRAMPEGTYLEAAPDSSLPPGHVLPTGTGSAFLPRAEHYSLGYRLLGDSSSAVYGGAEAAWESFGWELVRKPPYPNGATETQVRPADGYLLDVLLGVGNEYTAVTLSCSTTEPFPGGGPAPAPVPATLVR
;
A
#
# COMPACT_ATOMS: atom_id res chain seq x y z
N MET A 1 59.32 -34.04 11.79
CA MET A 1 58.12 -34.18 10.94
C MET A 1 56.89 -33.70 11.69
N LYS A 2 56.38 -32.46 11.40
CA LYS A 2 55.18 -31.88 12.04
C LYS A 2 54.04 -32.05 11.06
N ARG A 3 52.97 -32.79 11.44
CA ARG A 3 51.74 -32.92 10.66
C ARG A 3 50.85 -31.74 10.94
N ILE A 4 50.49 -30.95 9.91
CA ILE A 4 49.51 -29.89 9.95
C ILE A 4 48.14 -30.57 9.70
N VAL A 5 47.24 -30.44 10.69
CA VAL A 5 45.85 -30.89 10.57
C VAL A 5 45.01 -29.68 10.14
N THR A 6 44.59 -29.62 8.92
CA THR A 6 43.67 -28.60 8.37
C THR A 6 42.25 -28.99 8.79
N ARG A 7 41.64 -28.17 9.69
CA ARG A 7 40.21 -28.31 10.03
C ARG A 7 39.39 -27.56 8.96
N ALA A 8 38.57 -28.27 8.24
CA ALA A 8 37.55 -27.74 7.36
C ALA A 8 36.38 -27.19 8.20
N VAL A 9 36.02 -25.90 8.03
CA VAL A 9 34.83 -25.29 8.60
C VAL A 9 33.68 -25.52 7.62
N PRO A 10 32.56 -26.14 8.02
CA PRO A 10 31.39 -26.24 7.16
C PRO A 10 30.71 -24.87 7.11
N GLY A 11 30.74 -24.25 5.94
CA GLY A 11 29.96 -23.06 5.65
C GLY A 11 28.48 -23.37 5.65
N ALA A 12 27.73 -22.83 6.60
CA ALA A 12 26.28 -22.87 6.58
C ALA A 12 25.78 -21.94 5.48
N LEU A 13 25.23 -22.51 4.40
CA LEU A 13 24.46 -21.79 3.42
C LEU A 13 23.13 -21.37 4.07
N LEU A 14 23.00 -20.09 4.42
CA LEU A 14 21.71 -19.48 4.74
C LEU A 14 20.94 -19.33 3.42
N ALA A 15 19.96 -20.18 3.18
CA ALA A 15 18.98 -20.01 2.12
C ALA A 15 18.03 -18.86 2.54
N ILE A 16 18.23 -17.67 1.99
CA ILE A 16 17.28 -16.58 2.08
C ILE A 16 16.10 -16.94 1.19
N LEU A 17 15.01 -17.42 1.80
CA LEU A 17 13.73 -17.56 1.15
C LEU A 17 13.17 -16.14 0.94
N ALA A 18 13.43 -15.55 -0.22
CA ALA A 18 12.72 -14.39 -0.68
C ALA A 18 11.25 -14.80 -0.90
N PHE A 19 10.36 -14.38 -0.01
CA PHE A 19 8.93 -14.44 -0.27
C PHE A 19 8.62 -13.44 -1.38
N ALA A 20 8.56 -13.89 -2.62
CA ALA A 20 8.02 -13.11 -3.70
C ALA A 20 6.53 -12.85 -3.38
N ALA A 21 6.15 -11.58 -3.22
CA ALA A 21 4.74 -11.22 -3.16
C ALA A 21 4.04 -11.71 -4.44
N PRO A 22 2.81 -12.21 -4.36
CA PRO A 22 2.08 -12.62 -5.54
C PRO A 22 1.92 -11.40 -6.47
N ALA A 23 2.41 -11.53 -7.71
CA ALA A 23 2.17 -10.52 -8.74
C ALA A 23 0.69 -10.58 -9.12
N HIS A 24 -0.06 -9.53 -8.83
CA HIS A 24 -1.42 -9.37 -9.30
C HIS A 24 -1.41 -8.86 -10.75
N ALA A 25 -2.37 -9.29 -11.55
CA ALA A 25 -2.55 -8.74 -12.88
C ALA A 25 -3.18 -7.33 -12.79
N ALA A 26 -2.92 -6.49 -13.79
CA ALA A 26 -3.60 -5.20 -13.90
C ALA A 26 -5.14 -5.38 -13.81
N PRO A 27 -5.86 -4.48 -13.11
CA PRO A 27 -7.28 -4.67 -12.86
C PRO A 27 -8.07 -4.61 -14.15
N VAL A 28 -9.05 -5.51 -14.29
CA VAL A 28 -9.97 -5.52 -15.44
C VAL A 28 -11.30 -4.85 -15.10
N ASN A 29 -11.58 -4.60 -13.82
CA ASN A 29 -12.80 -3.94 -13.34
C ASN A 29 -12.61 -3.41 -11.90
N ALA A 30 -13.57 -2.60 -11.44
CA ALA A 30 -13.57 -1.97 -10.13
C ALA A 30 -13.57 -2.97 -8.96
N GLN A 31 -14.25 -4.11 -9.09
CA GLN A 31 -14.30 -5.13 -8.03
C GLN A 31 -12.93 -5.77 -7.82
N GLN A 32 -12.24 -6.13 -8.90
CA GLN A 32 -10.89 -6.69 -8.81
C GLN A 32 -9.90 -5.65 -8.26
N ALA A 33 -10.00 -4.40 -8.70
CA ALA A 33 -9.16 -3.32 -8.18
C ALA A 33 -9.35 -3.13 -6.67
N ARG A 34 -10.61 -3.17 -6.20
CA ARG A 34 -10.96 -3.13 -4.78
C ARG A 34 -10.32 -4.28 -4.00
N ASP A 35 -10.48 -5.49 -4.48
CA ASP A 35 -10.02 -6.69 -3.76
C ASP A 35 -8.50 -6.71 -3.67
N THR A 36 -7.79 -6.38 -4.75
CA THR A 36 -6.33 -6.27 -4.76
C THR A 36 -5.84 -5.15 -3.83
N CYS A 37 -6.47 -3.98 -3.84
CA CYS A 37 -6.11 -2.90 -2.91
C CYS A 37 -6.33 -3.30 -1.45
N LEU A 38 -7.42 -4.00 -1.12
CA LEU A 38 -7.64 -4.52 0.23
C LEU A 38 -6.55 -5.51 0.64
N ASP A 39 -6.15 -6.41 -0.26
CA ASP A 39 -5.09 -7.38 0.00
C ASP A 39 -3.75 -6.69 0.28
N TYR A 40 -3.39 -5.66 -0.49
CA TYR A 40 -2.16 -4.88 -0.24
C TYR A 40 -2.17 -4.14 1.09
N LEU A 41 -3.29 -3.49 1.44
CA LEU A 41 -3.41 -2.80 2.72
C LEU A 41 -3.36 -3.79 3.90
N LEU A 42 -4.05 -4.94 3.80
CA LEU A 42 -3.99 -6.00 4.79
C LEU A 42 -2.59 -6.62 4.90
N GLN A 43 -1.90 -6.84 3.78
CA GLN A 43 -0.52 -7.32 3.77
C GLN A 43 0.39 -6.33 4.52
N THR A 44 0.23 -5.03 4.26
CA THR A 44 1.01 -3.99 4.91
C THR A 44 0.82 -4.02 6.42
N ILE A 45 -0.43 -3.94 6.93
CA ILE A 45 -0.67 -3.90 8.38
C ILE A 45 -0.29 -5.21 9.09
N ARG A 46 -0.33 -6.36 8.41
CA ARG A 46 0.14 -7.64 8.97
C ARG A 46 1.63 -7.67 9.21
N ALA A 47 2.42 -6.93 8.45
CA ALA A 47 3.86 -6.81 8.62
C ALA A 47 4.26 -5.70 9.63
N MET A 48 3.30 -4.89 10.08
CA MET A 48 3.53 -3.81 11.05
C MET A 48 3.43 -4.32 12.51
N PRO A 49 3.82 -3.52 13.51
CA PRO A 49 3.66 -3.88 14.93
C PRO A 49 2.22 -4.23 15.33
N GLU A 50 2.06 -5.02 16.38
CA GLU A 50 0.74 -5.32 16.95
C GLU A 50 0.05 -4.02 17.39
N GLY A 51 -1.29 -4.03 17.33
CA GLY A 51 -2.09 -2.84 17.63
C GLY A 51 -2.25 -1.86 16.47
N THR A 52 -1.56 -2.09 15.33
CA THR A 52 -1.78 -1.31 14.12
C THR A 52 -3.05 -1.76 13.40
N TYR A 53 -3.86 -0.79 13.00
CA TYR A 53 -5.10 -1.04 12.24
C TYR A 53 -5.44 0.14 11.32
N LEU A 54 -6.37 -0.10 10.41
CA LEU A 54 -6.87 0.90 9.48
C LEU A 54 -8.33 1.22 9.78
N GLU A 55 -8.69 2.49 9.74
CA GLU A 55 -10.03 2.99 9.99
C GLU A 55 -10.44 3.98 8.90
N ALA A 56 -11.69 3.88 8.42
CA ALA A 56 -12.24 4.87 7.50
C ALA A 56 -12.21 6.26 8.14
N ALA A 57 -11.76 7.27 7.39
CA ALA A 57 -11.72 8.64 7.89
C ALA A 57 -13.16 9.14 8.16
N PRO A 58 -13.51 9.52 9.40
CA PRO A 58 -14.89 9.89 9.76
C PRO A 58 -15.38 11.15 9.03
N ASP A 59 -14.46 12.05 8.68
CA ASP A 59 -14.77 13.34 8.06
C ASP A 59 -14.60 13.33 6.53
N SER A 60 -14.37 12.16 5.94
CA SER A 60 -14.25 12.06 4.48
C SER A 60 -15.62 12.15 3.82
N SER A 61 -15.78 13.05 2.86
CA SER A 61 -16.97 13.14 2.02
C SER A 61 -17.09 11.97 1.03
N LEU A 62 -16.01 11.19 0.87
CA LEU A 62 -15.95 10.01 0.01
C LEU A 62 -15.81 8.75 0.88
N PRO A 63 -16.43 7.63 0.47
CA PRO A 63 -16.20 6.35 1.12
C PRO A 63 -14.72 5.96 0.99
N PRO A 64 -14.18 5.11 1.88
CA PRO A 64 -12.77 4.67 1.83
C PRO A 64 -12.36 4.13 0.47
N GLY A 65 -13.25 3.37 -0.19
CA GLY A 65 -13.04 2.86 -1.55
C GLY A 65 -14.01 3.49 -2.54
N HIS A 66 -13.50 4.06 -3.62
CA HIS A 66 -14.31 4.71 -4.64
C HIS A 66 -13.67 4.62 -6.03
N VAL A 67 -14.52 4.73 -7.03
CA VAL A 67 -14.13 4.77 -8.45
C VAL A 67 -14.08 6.23 -8.90
N LEU A 68 -12.96 6.61 -9.50
CA LEU A 68 -12.77 7.94 -10.08
C LEU A 68 -12.79 7.86 -11.60
N PRO A 69 -13.68 8.63 -12.28
CA PRO A 69 -13.64 8.72 -13.73
C PRO A 69 -12.37 9.44 -14.17
N THR A 70 -11.72 8.91 -15.22
CA THR A 70 -10.59 9.57 -15.87
C THR A 70 -11.01 10.22 -17.16
N GLY A 71 -10.74 11.51 -17.26
CA GLY A 71 -10.94 12.30 -18.47
C GLY A 71 -12.40 12.66 -18.78
N THR A 72 -12.55 13.57 -19.71
CA THR A 72 -13.84 13.91 -20.33
C THR A 72 -14.20 12.82 -21.33
N GLY A 73 -14.93 11.80 -20.91
CA GLY A 73 -15.45 10.79 -21.84
C GLY A 73 -16.28 11.44 -22.95
N SER A 74 -16.02 11.10 -24.21
CA SER A 74 -16.97 11.40 -25.26
C SER A 74 -18.15 10.43 -25.17
N ALA A 75 -19.32 10.82 -25.67
CA ALA A 75 -20.52 9.97 -25.67
C ALA A 75 -20.34 8.61 -26.39
N PHE A 76 -19.21 8.41 -27.05
CA PHE A 76 -18.93 7.23 -27.90
C PHE A 76 -17.75 6.36 -27.41
N LEU A 77 -17.02 6.80 -26.34
CA LEU A 77 -15.94 5.99 -25.78
C LEU A 77 -16.30 5.61 -24.35
N PRO A 78 -16.11 4.34 -23.96
CA PRO A 78 -16.27 3.94 -22.56
C PRO A 78 -15.36 4.82 -21.71
N ARG A 79 -15.90 5.36 -20.61
CA ARG A 79 -15.09 6.12 -19.63
C ARG A 79 -14.05 5.16 -19.07
N ALA A 80 -12.81 5.61 -19.07
CA ALA A 80 -11.79 4.93 -18.28
C ALA A 80 -11.98 5.33 -16.82
N GLU A 81 -11.73 4.41 -15.91
CA GLU A 81 -11.90 4.59 -14.47
C GLU A 81 -10.66 4.14 -13.71
N HIS A 82 -10.39 4.78 -12.59
CA HIS A 82 -9.42 4.34 -11.60
C HIS A 82 -10.13 3.98 -10.30
N TYR A 83 -9.57 3.04 -9.57
CA TYR A 83 -10.00 2.75 -8.21
C TYR A 83 -9.02 3.38 -7.21
N SER A 84 -9.56 3.92 -6.14
CA SER A 84 -8.78 4.42 -5.01
C SER A 84 -9.40 3.94 -3.70
N LEU A 85 -8.52 3.51 -2.78
CA LEU A 85 -8.88 3.02 -1.45
C LEU A 85 -7.95 3.67 -0.44
N GLY A 86 -8.49 4.40 0.54
CA GLY A 86 -7.70 5.09 1.55
C GLY A 86 -8.29 4.98 2.95
N TYR A 87 -7.42 4.80 3.93
CA TYR A 87 -7.75 4.68 5.35
C TYR A 87 -6.82 5.53 6.20
N ARG A 88 -7.29 5.92 7.38
CA ARG A 88 -6.40 6.37 8.45
C ARG A 88 -5.65 5.17 9.00
N LEU A 89 -4.33 5.32 9.16
CA LEU A 89 -3.47 4.32 9.75
C LEU A 89 -3.23 4.68 11.22
N LEU A 90 -3.61 3.80 12.12
CA LEU A 90 -3.62 4.01 13.56
C LEU A 90 -2.74 2.99 14.28
N GLY A 91 -2.14 3.42 15.40
CA GLY A 91 -1.25 2.64 16.23
C GLY A 91 -0.64 3.52 17.33
N ASP A 92 0.54 3.16 17.84
CA ASP A 92 1.18 3.82 19.00
C ASP A 92 1.41 5.32 18.80
N SER A 93 1.94 5.71 17.65
CA SER A 93 2.13 7.12 17.28
C SER A 93 2.17 7.30 15.77
N SER A 94 1.88 8.52 15.29
CA SER A 94 1.89 8.81 13.85
C SER A 94 3.25 8.54 13.20
N SER A 95 4.36 8.90 13.84
CA SER A 95 5.70 8.61 13.32
C SER A 95 6.04 7.11 13.31
N ALA A 96 5.59 6.37 14.35
CA ALA A 96 5.82 4.92 14.42
C ALA A 96 5.04 4.18 13.33
N VAL A 97 3.77 4.52 13.11
CA VAL A 97 2.97 3.86 12.06
C VAL A 97 3.42 4.25 10.65
N TYR A 98 3.85 5.51 10.44
CA TYR A 98 4.44 5.92 9.17
C TYR A 98 5.70 5.13 8.85
N GLY A 99 6.69 5.12 9.76
CA GLY A 99 7.93 4.34 9.58
C GLY A 99 7.69 2.83 9.54
N GLY A 100 6.66 2.33 10.23
CA GLY A 100 6.25 0.93 10.18
C GLY A 100 5.74 0.51 8.80
N ALA A 101 5.01 1.38 8.10
CA ALA A 101 4.57 1.12 6.74
C ALA A 101 5.76 1.07 5.76
N GLU A 102 6.71 2.03 5.87
CA GLU A 102 7.94 2.01 5.07
C GLU A 102 8.73 0.71 5.30
N ALA A 103 8.95 0.33 6.56
CA ALA A 103 9.69 -0.90 6.91
C ALA A 103 8.99 -2.17 6.40
N ALA A 104 7.64 -2.22 6.44
CA ALA A 104 6.87 -3.31 5.87
C ALA A 104 7.12 -3.43 4.36
N TRP A 105 7.07 -2.34 3.63
CA TRP A 105 7.29 -2.30 2.20
C TRP A 105 8.73 -2.66 1.79
N GLU A 106 9.72 -2.17 2.55
CA GLU A 106 11.11 -2.60 2.37
C GLU A 106 11.29 -4.11 2.58
N SER A 107 10.58 -4.69 3.56
CA SER A 107 10.61 -6.14 3.81
C SER A 107 10.01 -6.98 2.68
N PHE A 108 9.12 -6.40 1.88
CA PHE A 108 8.57 -7.00 0.67
C PHE A 108 9.50 -6.84 -0.56
N GLY A 109 10.59 -6.08 -0.41
CA GLY A 109 11.51 -5.75 -1.50
C GLY A 109 10.96 -4.69 -2.45
N TRP A 110 9.97 -3.89 -2.03
CA TRP A 110 9.44 -2.80 -2.83
C TRP A 110 10.32 -1.56 -2.72
N GLU A 111 10.55 -0.89 -3.86
CA GLU A 111 11.33 0.32 -3.89
C GLU A 111 10.53 1.51 -3.37
N LEU A 112 11.05 2.16 -2.31
CA LEU A 112 10.44 3.35 -1.74
C LEU A 112 10.76 4.60 -2.56
N VAL A 113 9.74 5.34 -2.93
CA VAL A 113 9.85 6.65 -3.55
C VAL A 113 9.38 7.72 -2.56
N ARG A 114 10.33 8.30 -1.82
CA ARG A 114 10.05 9.40 -0.89
C ARG A 114 9.87 10.70 -1.66
N LYS A 115 8.73 11.36 -1.48
CA LYS A 115 8.46 12.66 -2.08
C LYS A 115 9.15 13.77 -1.27
N PRO A 116 9.52 14.90 -1.92
CA PRO A 116 9.93 16.07 -1.16
C PRO A 116 8.83 16.47 -0.17
N PRO A 117 9.18 16.93 1.04
CA PRO A 117 8.19 17.39 2.00
C PRO A 117 7.32 18.50 1.42
N TYR A 118 6.03 18.45 1.74
CA TYR A 118 5.09 19.48 1.35
C TYR A 118 5.37 20.79 2.14
N PRO A 119 4.95 21.95 1.63
CA PRO A 119 5.16 23.26 2.32
C PRO A 119 4.59 23.31 3.74
N ASN A 120 3.56 22.54 4.04
CA ASN A 120 2.95 22.42 5.37
C ASN A 120 3.66 21.39 6.28
N GLY A 121 4.79 20.81 5.85
CA GLY A 121 5.56 19.82 6.61
C GLY A 121 5.05 18.39 6.48
N ALA A 122 3.98 18.12 5.73
CA ALA A 122 3.55 16.75 5.44
C ALA A 122 4.61 16.00 4.63
N THR A 123 4.71 14.70 4.87
CA THR A 123 5.64 13.81 4.15
C THR A 123 4.89 12.63 3.53
N GLU A 124 5.34 12.19 2.37
CA GLU A 124 4.72 11.11 1.61
C GLU A 124 5.78 10.14 1.10
N THR A 125 5.51 8.86 1.27
CA THR A 125 6.29 7.79 0.65
C THR A 125 5.36 6.91 -0.19
N GLN A 126 5.81 6.57 -1.38
CA GLN A 126 5.09 5.74 -2.33
C GLN A 126 5.87 4.48 -2.65
N VAL A 127 5.16 3.41 -2.98
CA VAL A 127 5.72 2.19 -3.57
C VAL A 127 4.85 1.74 -4.74
N ARG A 128 5.49 1.06 -5.70
CA ARG A 128 4.81 0.48 -6.85
C ARG A 128 5.09 -1.02 -6.91
N PRO A 129 4.17 -1.87 -6.43
CA PRO A 129 4.20 -3.28 -6.77
C PRO A 129 4.21 -3.49 -8.30
N ALA A 130 4.71 -4.64 -8.75
CA ALA A 130 4.97 -4.89 -10.18
C ALA A 130 3.72 -4.95 -11.10
N ASP A 131 2.52 -4.80 -10.55
CA ASP A 131 1.25 -5.12 -11.18
C ASP A 131 0.31 -3.93 -11.46
N GLY A 132 0.85 -2.72 -11.53
CA GLY A 132 0.08 -1.54 -11.93
C GLY A 132 -0.73 -0.90 -10.79
N TYR A 133 -0.33 -1.13 -9.53
CA TYR A 133 -0.88 -0.43 -8.37
C TYR A 133 0.14 0.56 -7.79
N LEU A 134 -0.38 1.54 -7.09
CA LEU A 134 0.38 2.51 -6.32
C LEU A 134 -0.14 2.47 -4.88
N LEU A 135 0.77 2.26 -3.94
CA LEU A 135 0.47 2.48 -2.53
C LEU A 135 1.19 3.75 -2.08
N ASP A 136 0.55 4.49 -1.20
CA ASP A 136 1.18 5.63 -0.55
C ASP A 136 0.86 5.66 0.94
N VAL A 137 1.82 6.15 1.72
CA VAL A 137 1.65 6.54 3.11
C VAL A 137 1.95 8.02 3.23
N LEU A 138 0.97 8.76 3.73
CA LEU A 138 1.04 10.20 3.93
C LEU A 138 0.97 10.53 5.42
N LEU A 139 2.01 11.17 5.94
CA LEU A 139 2.00 11.80 7.26
C LEU A 139 1.57 13.25 7.09
N GLY A 140 0.30 13.51 7.30
CA GLY A 140 -0.28 14.85 7.27
C GLY A 140 -0.06 15.60 8.57
N VAL A 141 0.34 16.88 8.47
CA VAL A 141 0.53 17.76 9.60
C VAL A 141 -0.52 18.86 9.52
N GLY A 142 -1.48 18.87 10.45
CA GLY A 142 -2.48 19.90 10.60
C GLY A 142 -2.17 20.79 11.81
N ASN A 143 -2.91 21.88 11.97
CA ASN A 143 -2.71 22.83 13.09
C ASN A 143 -2.99 22.21 14.46
N GLU A 144 -3.85 21.19 14.53
CA GLU A 144 -4.30 20.59 15.79
C GLU A 144 -4.11 19.09 15.86
N TYR A 145 -3.73 18.43 14.73
CA TYR A 145 -3.55 16.99 14.70
C TYR A 145 -2.53 16.56 13.66
N THR A 146 -1.94 15.42 13.93
CA THR A 146 -1.11 14.69 12.97
C THR A 146 -1.83 13.38 12.62
N ALA A 147 -2.06 13.14 11.35
CA ALA A 147 -2.72 11.95 10.87
C ALA A 147 -1.86 11.21 9.86
N VAL A 148 -1.93 9.89 9.86
CA VAL A 148 -1.32 9.05 8.84
C VAL A 148 -2.43 8.43 8.00
N THR A 149 -2.31 8.55 6.69
CA THR A 149 -3.19 7.88 5.74
C THR A 149 -2.40 6.84 4.98
N LEU A 150 -2.96 5.66 4.84
CA LEU A 150 -2.45 4.60 3.98
C LEU A 150 -3.44 4.40 2.85
N SER A 151 -2.98 4.50 1.61
CA SER A 151 -3.84 4.33 0.46
C SER A 151 -3.27 3.40 -0.60
N CYS A 152 -4.17 2.91 -1.46
CA CYS A 152 -3.87 2.12 -2.63
C CYS A 152 -4.72 2.58 -3.79
N SER A 153 -4.12 2.73 -4.96
CA SER A 153 -4.81 3.11 -6.18
C SER A 153 -4.29 2.33 -7.40
N THR A 154 -5.13 2.22 -8.43
CA THR A 154 -4.70 1.70 -9.73
C THR A 154 -3.93 2.77 -10.48
N THR A 155 -2.79 2.42 -11.10
CA THR A 155 -2.03 3.33 -11.97
C THR A 155 -2.52 3.29 -13.40
N GLU A 156 -3.05 2.13 -13.82
CA GLU A 156 -3.64 1.94 -15.13
C GLU A 156 -5.17 2.03 -15.04
N PRO A 157 -5.81 2.75 -15.97
CA PRO A 157 -7.25 2.82 -16.00
C PRO A 157 -7.85 1.50 -16.51
N PHE A 158 -9.03 1.16 -16.03
CA PHE A 158 -9.84 0.04 -16.52
C PHE A 158 -11.12 0.54 -17.19
N PRO A 159 -11.80 -0.29 -18.04
CA PRO A 159 -13.04 0.10 -18.67
C PRO A 159 -14.13 0.44 -17.65
N GLY A 160 -14.68 1.64 -17.77
CA GLY A 160 -15.77 2.12 -16.91
C GLY A 160 -17.15 1.60 -17.29
N GLY A 161 -18.14 1.93 -16.46
CA GLY A 161 -19.54 1.54 -16.68
C GLY A 161 -19.87 0.14 -16.20
N GLY A 162 -18.95 -0.53 -15.52
CA GLY A 162 -19.22 -1.79 -14.82
C GLY A 162 -20.05 -1.58 -13.55
N PRO A 163 -20.46 -2.67 -12.88
CA PRO A 163 -21.14 -2.57 -11.58
C PRO A 163 -20.22 -1.92 -10.54
N ALA A 164 -20.81 -1.16 -9.61
CA ALA A 164 -20.09 -0.62 -8.47
C ALA A 164 -19.47 -1.78 -7.67
N PRO A 165 -18.22 -1.62 -7.17
CA PRO A 165 -17.59 -2.63 -6.35
C PRO A 165 -18.34 -2.78 -5.02
N ALA A 166 -18.21 -3.94 -4.41
CA ALA A 166 -18.77 -4.16 -3.07
C ALA A 166 -18.20 -3.14 -2.07
N PRO A 167 -18.96 -2.72 -1.05
CA PRO A 167 -18.46 -1.84 -0.01
C PRO A 167 -17.21 -2.42 0.68
N VAL A 168 -16.33 -1.54 1.14
CA VAL A 168 -15.16 -1.92 1.92
C VAL A 168 -15.47 -1.84 3.42
N PRO A 169 -14.82 -2.64 4.27
CA PRO A 169 -15.00 -2.55 5.72
C PRO A 169 -14.65 -1.17 6.25
N ALA A 170 -15.35 -0.69 7.29
CA ALA A 170 -15.01 0.56 7.96
C ALA A 170 -13.69 0.47 8.73
N THR A 171 -13.31 -0.73 9.16
CA THR A 171 -12.07 -1.01 9.90
C THR A 171 -11.42 -2.27 9.35
N LEU A 172 -10.10 -2.22 9.17
CA LEU A 172 -9.28 -3.38 8.83
C LEU A 172 -8.30 -3.64 9.98
N VAL A 173 -8.30 -4.86 10.45
CA VAL A 173 -7.38 -5.36 11.50
C VAL A 173 -6.56 -6.52 10.96
N ARG A 174 -5.46 -6.83 11.66
CA ARG A 174 -4.54 -7.94 11.30
C ARG A 174 -5.26 -9.28 11.25
#